data_5eed3913fbf77b2a73383a78e5665368
#
_entry.id   5eed3913fbf77b2a73383a78e5665368
#
_cell.length_a   1.000
_cell.length_b   1.000
_cell.length_c   1.000
_cell.angle_alpha   90.00
_cell.angle_beta   90.00
_cell.angle_gamma   90.00
#
_symmetry.space_group_name_H-M   'P 1'
#
loop_
_entity.id
_entity.type
_entity.pdbx_description
1 polymer ?
#
loop_
_entity_poly.entity_id
_entity_poly.type
_entity_poly.pdbx_seq_one_letter_code
_entity_poly.pdbx_strand_id
1 'polypeptide(L)'
;GATAIWELWNGDTANRWMNSCNHVMILGDLLTWYFRDLAGFNPAQPAYKQIIFKPDFSIQELSYVKASHNTLYGKMISNWKKTLTHLEWDITIPCNTTALVYLPTLDEKAVKDKDVTFVRREGNSTVWSVPSGNYHFSVSMDPSLGKNRAGIVEDQFLYEQASFPECHGATIVELKNGDLVASFFGGTKERNPDCCIWVCRKPKGATEWSAPYLAADGVFSLDDPQAVLAGITAESTPADAGPVASTFKGDKSRARRKACWNP
;
A
#
# COMPACT_ATOMS: atom_id res chain seq x y z
N GLY A 1 -6.95 -24.53 17.22
CA GLY A 1 -6.41 -23.20 17.02
C GLY A 1 -6.91 -22.57 15.72
N ALA A 2 -6.69 -21.27 15.53
CA ALA A 2 -7.07 -20.57 14.32
C ALA A 2 -6.28 -21.10 13.11
N THR A 3 -6.97 -21.28 12.00
CA THR A 3 -6.37 -21.64 10.70
C THR A 3 -6.32 -20.45 9.75
N ALA A 4 -6.86 -19.31 10.18
CA ALA A 4 -6.88 -18.04 9.46
C ALA A 4 -6.73 -16.88 10.46
N ILE A 5 -6.47 -15.68 9.96
CA ILE A 5 -6.48 -14.48 10.79
C ILE A 5 -7.93 -14.11 11.11
N TRP A 6 -8.22 -13.92 12.38
CA TRP A 6 -9.48 -13.43 12.87
C TRP A 6 -9.46 -11.90 12.96
N GLU A 7 -10.61 -11.27 12.80
CA GLU A 7 -10.77 -9.84 12.99
C GLU A 7 -10.49 -9.41 14.44
N LEU A 8 -10.92 -10.23 15.40
CA LEU A 8 -10.67 -10.01 16.83
C LEU A 8 -9.79 -11.10 17.43
N TRP A 9 -9.01 -10.76 18.45
CA TRP A 9 -8.15 -11.69 19.18
C TRP A 9 -8.90 -12.90 19.80
N ASN A 10 -10.16 -12.70 20.15
CA ASN A 10 -11.04 -13.73 20.70
C ASN A 10 -12.00 -14.30 19.64
N GLY A 11 -11.56 -14.47 18.42
CA GLY A 11 -12.39 -14.89 17.29
C GLY A 11 -13.13 -16.21 17.49
N ASP A 12 -12.66 -17.09 18.37
CA ASP A 12 -13.36 -18.34 18.76
C ASP A 12 -14.61 -18.09 19.62
N THR A 13 -14.65 -17.00 20.37
CA THR A 13 -15.78 -16.59 21.23
C THR A 13 -16.49 -15.35 20.73
N ALA A 14 -15.94 -14.68 19.71
CA ALA A 14 -16.53 -13.48 19.12
C ALA A 14 -17.85 -13.79 18.40
N ASN A 15 -18.71 -12.77 18.32
CA ASN A 15 -19.96 -12.91 17.57
C ASN A 15 -19.67 -13.01 16.07
N ARG A 16 -19.85 -14.21 15.51
CA ARG A 16 -19.57 -14.53 14.09
C ARG A 16 -20.45 -13.80 13.08
N TRP A 17 -21.56 -13.23 13.51
CA TRP A 17 -22.42 -12.41 12.67
C TRP A 17 -21.90 -10.98 12.50
N MET A 18 -21.03 -10.54 13.43
CA MET A 18 -20.47 -9.21 13.47
C MET A 18 -18.97 -9.17 13.13
N ASN A 19 -18.26 -10.31 13.30
CA ASN A 19 -16.80 -10.33 13.20
C ASN A 19 -16.34 -11.46 12.29
N SER A 20 -15.40 -11.17 11.41
CA SER A 20 -14.86 -12.16 10.48
C SER A 20 -13.92 -13.14 11.18
N CYS A 21 -14.15 -14.43 10.97
CA CYS A 21 -13.23 -15.48 11.37
C CYS A 21 -12.15 -15.77 10.31
N ASN A 22 -12.16 -15.04 9.18
CA ASN A 22 -11.20 -15.16 8.09
C ASN A 22 -10.94 -13.79 7.46
N HIS A 23 -10.20 -12.94 8.16
CA HIS A 23 -9.87 -11.59 7.75
C HIS A 23 -8.58 -11.58 6.92
N VAL A 24 -8.61 -12.27 5.78
CA VAL A 24 -7.44 -12.63 4.97
C VAL A 24 -6.71 -11.43 4.38
N MET A 25 -7.39 -10.29 4.14
CA MET A 25 -6.77 -9.11 3.55
C MET A 25 -5.64 -8.54 4.41
N ILE A 26 -5.76 -8.57 5.72
CA ILE A 26 -4.71 -8.08 6.64
C ILE A 26 -3.42 -8.90 6.47
N LEU A 27 -3.54 -10.23 6.34
CA LEU A 27 -2.39 -11.09 6.08
C LEU A 27 -1.80 -10.85 4.68
N GLY A 28 -2.66 -10.64 3.68
CA GLY A 28 -2.26 -10.42 2.29
C GLY A 28 -1.36 -9.20 2.15
N ASP A 29 -1.73 -8.09 2.75
CA ASP A 29 -0.95 -6.85 2.70
C ASP A 29 0.40 -6.99 3.41
N LEU A 30 0.43 -7.60 4.60
CA LEU A 30 1.67 -7.86 5.32
C LEU A 30 2.61 -8.77 4.54
N LEU A 31 2.10 -9.85 3.94
CA LEU A 31 2.90 -10.75 3.10
C LEU A 31 3.41 -10.03 1.84
N THR A 32 2.57 -9.21 1.22
CA THR A 32 2.97 -8.39 0.07
C THR A 32 4.15 -7.50 0.44
N TRP A 33 4.09 -6.82 1.58
CA TRP A 33 5.18 -5.99 2.08
C TRP A 33 6.46 -6.80 2.34
N TYR A 34 6.36 -7.98 2.96
CA TYR A 34 7.54 -8.84 3.18
C TYR A 34 8.23 -9.22 1.87
N PHE A 35 7.47 -9.59 0.85
CA PHE A 35 8.05 -10.02 -0.42
C PHE A 35 8.48 -8.86 -1.30
N ARG A 36 7.68 -7.81 -1.43
CA ARG A 36 7.99 -6.68 -2.32
C ARG A 36 9.02 -5.73 -1.75
N ASP A 37 8.87 -5.39 -0.47
CA ASP A 37 9.67 -4.32 0.12
C ASP A 37 10.87 -4.88 0.90
N LEU A 38 10.71 -5.92 1.73
CA LEU A 38 11.85 -6.45 2.48
C LEU A 38 12.73 -7.38 1.64
N ALA A 39 12.16 -8.32 0.90
CA ALA A 39 12.91 -9.20 0.00
C ALA A 39 13.26 -8.54 -1.34
N GLY A 40 12.48 -7.53 -1.75
CA GLY A 40 12.67 -6.77 -2.97
C GLY A 40 12.16 -7.46 -4.22
N PHE A 41 11.29 -8.45 -4.13
CA PHE A 41 10.75 -9.19 -5.28
C PHE A 41 9.63 -8.41 -5.99
N ASN A 42 9.94 -7.77 -7.10
CA ASN A 42 8.95 -7.06 -7.90
C ASN A 42 8.98 -7.55 -9.36
N PRO A 43 7.82 -7.77 -10.00
CA PRO A 43 7.77 -8.12 -11.41
C PRO A 43 8.00 -6.89 -12.28
N ALA A 44 9.04 -6.89 -13.13
CA ALA A 44 9.20 -5.92 -14.20
C ALA A 44 8.40 -6.35 -15.44
N GLN A 45 8.19 -7.66 -15.62
CA GLN A 45 7.35 -8.25 -16.65
C GLN A 45 6.46 -9.35 -16.04
N PRO A 46 5.32 -9.70 -16.69
CA PRO A 46 4.42 -10.73 -16.21
C PRO A 46 5.15 -12.03 -15.83
N ALA A 47 4.64 -12.70 -14.78
CA ALA A 47 5.16 -13.95 -14.25
C ALA A 47 6.64 -13.92 -13.83
N TYR A 48 7.22 -12.74 -13.56
CA TYR A 48 8.65 -12.57 -13.26
C TYR A 48 9.59 -12.96 -14.42
N LYS A 49 9.15 -12.79 -15.67
CA LYS A 49 10.04 -12.98 -16.85
C LYS A 49 11.25 -12.04 -16.78
N GLN A 50 11.04 -10.82 -16.29
CA GLN A 50 12.06 -9.93 -15.78
C GLN A 50 11.73 -9.56 -14.34
N ILE A 51 12.71 -9.69 -13.46
CA ILE A 51 12.59 -9.48 -12.01
C ILE A 51 13.20 -8.12 -11.67
N ILE A 52 12.57 -7.38 -10.76
CA ILE A 52 13.24 -6.27 -10.05
C ILE A 52 13.59 -6.77 -8.67
N PHE A 53 14.88 -6.76 -8.32
CA PHE A 53 15.38 -6.92 -6.97
C PHE A 53 15.65 -5.53 -6.38
N LYS A 54 14.73 -5.05 -5.54
CA LYS A 54 14.80 -3.71 -4.93
C LYS A 54 14.34 -3.74 -3.47
N PRO A 55 15.12 -4.35 -2.57
CA PRO A 55 14.80 -4.33 -1.15
C PRO A 55 14.86 -2.92 -0.55
N ASP A 56 14.05 -2.66 0.47
CA ASP A 56 14.17 -1.47 1.28
C ASP A 56 15.24 -1.63 2.36
N PHE A 57 16.44 -1.18 2.08
CA PHE A 57 17.55 -1.21 3.02
C PHE A 57 17.51 -0.09 4.07
N SER A 58 16.52 0.80 4.04
CA SER A 58 16.45 1.97 4.92
C SER A 58 16.03 1.64 6.36
N ILE A 59 15.40 0.48 6.59
CA ILE A 59 14.94 0.05 7.92
C ILE A 59 16.15 -0.29 8.77
N GLN A 60 16.45 0.55 9.76
CA GLN A 60 17.69 0.44 10.55
C GLN A 60 17.69 -0.77 11.48
N GLU A 61 16.55 -1.10 12.07
CA GLU A 61 16.37 -2.21 13.01
C GLU A 61 16.48 -3.58 12.34
N LEU A 62 16.36 -3.64 11.00
CA LEU A 62 16.44 -4.87 10.24
C LEU A 62 17.85 -5.07 9.68
N SER A 63 18.56 -6.07 10.18
CA SER A 63 19.95 -6.37 9.79
C SER A 63 20.06 -7.45 8.73
N TYR A 64 19.04 -8.27 8.49
CA TYR A 64 19.05 -9.29 7.46
C TYR A 64 17.63 -9.70 7.03
N VAL A 65 17.54 -10.21 5.81
CA VAL A 65 16.36 -10.92 5.29
C VAL A 65 16.82 -12.16 4.55
N LYS A 66 16.07 -13.25 4.70
CA LYS A 66 16.21 -14.46 3.88
C LYS A 66 14.86 -14.79 3.28
N ALA A 67 14.75 -14.70 1.97
CA ALA A 67 13.51 -14.93 1.27
C ALA A 67 13.70 -15.74 0.00
N SER A 68 12.70 -16.53 -0.35
CA SER A 68 12.63 -17.21 -1.63
C SER A 68 11.20 -17.30 -2.12
N HIS A 69 11.02 -17.29 -3.43
CA HIS A 69 9.71 -17.45 -4.06
C HIS A 69 9.83 -18.37 -5.29
N ASN A 70 8.85 -19.25 -5.47
CA ASN A 70 8.79 -20.12 -6.64
C ASN A 70 8.00 -19.43 -7.76
N THR A 71 8.66 -19.19 -8.89
CA THR A 71 8.04 -18.65 -10.10
C THR A 71 7.79 -19.76 -11.11
N LEU A 72 7.13 -19.44 -12.23
CA LEU A 72 6.99 -20.37 -13.35
C LEU A 72 8.34 -20.75 -14.00
N TYR A 73 9.39 -19.96 -13.76
CA TYR A 73 10.75 -20.18 -14.29
C TYR A 73 11.67 -20.87 -13.31
N GLY A 74 11.22 -21.09 -12.08
CA GLY A 74 12.01 -21.67 -11.00
C GLY A 74 12.06 -20.80 -9.76
N LYS A 75 12.91 -21.21 -8.82
CA LYS A 75 13.04 -20.55 -7.52
C LYS A 75 13.92 -19.31 -7.63
N MET A 76 13.40 -18.16 -7.22
CA MET A 76 14.21 -16.95 -6.98
C MET A 76 14.53 -16.80 -5.50
N ILE A 77 15.69 -16.24 -5.18
CA ILE A 77 16.20 -16.05 -3.82
C ILE A 77 16.71 -14.62 -3.66
N SER A 78 16.45 -14.04 -2.49
CA SER A 78 17.02 -12.77 -2.04
C SER A 78 17.41 -12.93 -0.57
N ASN A 79 18.70 -13.08 -0.29
CA ASN A 79 19.23 -13.20 1.06
C ASN A 79 20.24 -12.09 1.29
N TRP A 80 19.88 -11.09 2.05
CA TRP A 80 20.79 -9.99 2.36
C TRP A 80 21.05 -9.85 3.85
N LYS A 81 22.23 -9.33 4.15
CA LYS A 81 22.67 -8.92 5.48
C LYS A 81 23.35 -7.58 5.37
N LYS A 82 23.02 -6.66 6.24
CA LYS A 82 23.61 -5.31 6.22
C LYS A 82 24.06 -4.84 7.59
N THR A 83 25.03 -3.92 7.55
CA THR A 83 25.38 -2.99 8.62
C THR A 83 24.96 -1.58 8.21
N LEU A 84 25.38 -0.57 8.96
CA LEU A 84 25.12 0.83 8.58
C LEU A 84 25.87 1.27 7.31
N THR A 85 26.97 0.58 6.97
CA THR A 85 27.89 1.01 5.89
C THR A 85 28.15 -0.06 4.86
N HIS A 86 27.63 -1.26 5.03
CA HIS A 86 27.98 -2.39 4.17
C HIS A 86 26.82 -3.36 3.98
N LEU A 87 26.66 -3.87 2.75
CA LEU A 87 25.66 -4.85 2.34
C LEU A 87 26.36 -6.08 1.75
N GLU A 88 25.98 -7.25 2.24
CA GLU A 88 26.20 -8.55 1.62
C GLU A 88 24.86 -9.10 1.12
N TRP A 89 24.77 -9.49 -0.15
CA TRP A 89 23.50 -9.88 -0.75
C TRP A 89 23.67 -11.03 -1.74
N ASP A 90 23.11 -12.19 -1.40
CA ASP A 90 23.03 -13.35 -2.28
C ASP A 90 21.69 -13.36 -3.00
N ILE A 91 21.70 -13.46 -4.33
CA ILE A 91 20.51 -13.59 -5.15
C ILE A 91 20.60 -14.81 -6.05
N THR A 92 19.44 -15.41 -6.32
CA THR A 92 19.28 -16.42 -7.37
C THR A 92 18.25 -15.94 -8.36
N ILE A 93 18.61 -15.91 -9.63
CA ILE A 93 17.77 -15.54 -10.77
C ILE A 93 17.49 -16.81 -11.56
N PRO A 94 16.21 -17.23 -11.69
CA PRO A 94 15.85 -18.48 -12.37
C PRO A 94 16.30 -18.51 -13.85
N CYS A 95 16.46 -19.69 -14.39
CA CYS A 95 16.77 -19.88 -15.83
C CYS A 95 15.75 -19.18 -16.72
N ASN A 96 16.20 -18.70 -17.88
CA ASN A 96 15.37 -18.01 -18.87
C ASN A 96 14.70 -16.72 -18.34
N THR A 97 15.24 -16.11 -17.28
CA THR A 97 14.83 -14.81 -16.75
C THR A 97 16.01 -13.87 -16.65
N THR A 98 15.73 -12.59 -16.49
CA THR A 98 16.73 -11.56 -16.20
C THR A 98 16.28 -10.73 -15.02
N ALA A 99 17.19 -9.99 -14.41
CA ALA A 99 16.85 -9.10 -13.30
C ALA A 99 17.42 -7.70 -13.48
N LEU A 100 16.70 -6.72 -12.90
CA LEU A 100 17.22 -5.40 -12.56
C LEU A 100 17.49 -5.39 -11.06
N VAL A 101 18.76 -5.26 -10.68
CA VAL A 101 19.21 -5.29 -9.29
C VAL A 101 19.57 -3.88 -8.85
N TYR A 102 18.94 -3.42 -7.76
CA TYR A 102 19.16 -2.10 -7.18
C TYR A 102 20.13 -2.21 -6.02
N LEU A 103 21.36 -1.78 -6.22
CA LEU A 103 22.38 -1.74 -5.17
C LEU A 103 22.40 -0.37 -4.49
N PRO A 104 22.39 -0.30 -3.15
CA PRO A 104 22.36 0.93 -2.39
C PRO A 104 23.74 1.63 -2.35
N THR A 105 24.29 1.90 -3.51
CA THR A 105 25.58 2.55 -3.69
C THR A 105 25.54 3.46 -4.92
N LEU A 106 26.36 4.52 -4.89
CA LEU A 106 26.53 5.42 -6.05
C LEU A 106 27.75 5.04 -6.92
N ASP A 107 28.49 4.01 -6.51
CA ASP A 107 29.67 3.53 -7.26
C ASP A 107 29.23 2.68 -8.47
N GLU A 108 29.38 3.22 -9.67
CA GLU A 108 29.10 2.55 -10.94
C GLU A 108 30.10 1.42 -11.27
N LYS A 109 31.12 1.23 -10.45
CA LYS A 109 32.13 0.18 -10.56
C LYS A 109 32.04 -0.84 -9.42
N ALA A 110 30.98 -0.76 -8.62
CA ALA A 110 30.81 -1.64 -7.46
C ALA A 110 30.74 -3.12 -7.84
N VAL A 111 30.24 -3.45 -9.04
CA VAL A 111 30.15 -4.82 -9.55
C VAL A 111 31.22 -5.04 -10.60
N LYS A 112 32.02 -6.11 -10.39
CA LYS A 112 33.13 -6.48 -11.29
C LYS A 112 32.82 -7.72 -12.14
N ASP A 113 31.63 -8.30 -11.98
CA ASP A 113 31.21 -9.47 -12.76
C ASP A 113 30.99 -9.03 -14.23
N LYS A 114 31.61 -9.74 -15.16
CA LYS A 114 31.58 -9.43 -16.60
C LYS A 114 30.20 -9.60 -17.23
N ASP A 115 29.35 -10.44 -16.65
CA ASP A 115 28.01 -10.76 -17.15
C ASP A 115 26.96 -9.79 -16.56
N VAL A 116 27.36 -8.93 -15.62
CA VAL A 116 26.49 -7.93 -14.99
C VAL A 116 26.80 -6.55 -15.58
N THR A 117 25.76 -5.89 -16.10
CA THR A 117 25.90 -4.62 -16.81
C THR A 117 25.27 -3.48 -16.02
N PHE A 118 26.01 -2.39 -15.78
CA PHE A 118 25.47 -1.15 -15.25
C PHE A 118 24.44 -0.55 -16.22
N VAL A 119 23.29 -0.15 -15.71
CA VAL A 119 22.19 0.43 -16.51
C VAL A 119 22.05 1.93 -16.27
N ARG A 120 21.90 2.34 -14.99
CA ARG A 120 21.68 3.74 -14.61
C ARG A 120 21.82 3.96 -13.11
N ARG A 121 21.84 5.22 -12.72
CA ARG A 121 21.55 5.63 -11.34
C ARG A 121 20.07 5.93 -11.18
N GLU A 122 19.52 5.62 -10.02
CA GLU A 122 18.15 5.94 -9.64
C GLU A 122 18.10 6.26 -8.14
N GLY A 123 17.90 7.54 -7.81
CA GLY A 123 18.03 8.02 -6.43
C GLY A 123 19.41 7.73 -5.85
N ASN A 124 19.44 7.09 -4.70
CA ASN A 124 20.69 6.69 -4.00
C ASN A 124 21.13 5.27 -4.37
N SER A 125 20.74 4.76 -5.50
CA SER A 125 21.07 3.41 -5.94
C SER A 125 21.65 3.38 -7.34
N THR A 126 22.49 2.38 -7.61
CA THR A 126 22.85 1.97 -8.97
C THR A 126 21.99 0.78 -9.39
N VAL A 127 21.56 0.78 -10.64
CA VAL A 127 20.72 -0.28 -11.23
C VAL A 127 21.55 -1.10 -12.20
N TRP A 128 21.51 -2.40 -12.04
CA TRP A 128 22.29 -3.35 -12.81
C TRP A 128 21.40 -4.37 -13.51
N SER A 129 21.71 -4.66 -14.77
CA SER A 129 21.10 -5.76 -15.51
C SER A 129 21.87 -7.03 -15.26
N VAL A 130 21.19 -8.05 -14.75
CA VAL A 130 21.80 -9.29 -14.30
C VAL A 130 21.09 -10.47 -15.00
N PRO A 131 21.83 -11.37 -15.69
CA PRO A 131 21.25 -12.55 -16.30
C PRO A 131 20.88 -13.63 -15.25
N SER A 132 20.30 -14.74 -15.71
CA SER A 132 20.03 -15.91 -14.87
C SER A 132 21.32 -16.46 -14.26
N GLY A 133 21.25 -16.83 -12.97
CA GLY A 133 22.41 -17.34 -12.22
C GLY A 133 22.31 -17.11 -10.72
N ASN A 134 23.40 -17.41 -10.05
CA ASN A 134 23.60 -17.09 -8.63
C ASN A 134 24.66 -16.01 -8.50
N TYR A 135 24.35 -14.96 -7.78
CA TYR A 135 25.24 -13.81 -7.62
C TYR A 135 25.39 -13.44 -6.16
N HIS A 136 26.57 -12.94 -5.84
CA HIS A 136 26.91 -12.38 -4.54
C HIS A 136 27.36 -10.94 -4.72
N PHE A 137 26.66 -10.00 -4.11
CA PHE A 137 27.03 -8.60 -4.09
C PHE A 137 27.54 -8.20 -2.71
N SER A 138 28.69 -7.57 -2.69
CA SER A 138 29.32 -7.01 -1.49
C SER A 138 29.63 -5.54 -1.78
N VAL A 139 28.84 -4.63 -1.21
CA VAL A 139 28.91 -3.21 -1.54
C VAL A 139 28.90 -2.33 -0.30
N SER A 140 29.63 -1.21 -0.38
CA SER A 140 29.51 -0.14 0.61
C SER A 140 28.20 0.61 0.40
N MET A 141 27.44 0.78 1.46
CA MET A 141 26.20 1.52 1.49
C MET A 141 26.48 3.00 1.80
N ASP A 142 25.69 3.88 1.18
CA ASP A 142 25.65 5.29 1.56
C ASP A 142 25.04 5.41 2.99
N PRO A 143 25.79 5.95 3.97
CA PRO A 143 25.28 6.10 5.33
C PRO A 143 24.08 7.05 5.46
N SER A 144 23.78 7.85 4.42
CA SER A 144 22.58 8.69 4.38
C SER A 144 21.31 7.90 4.06
N LEU A 145 21.43 6.69 3.55
CA LEU A 145 20.30 5.78 3.37
C LEU A 145 19.66 5.49 4.73
N GLY A 146 18.45 5.89 4.93
CA GLY A 146 17.71 5.72 6.18
C GLY A 146 17.71 6.93 7.12
N LYS A 147 18.54 7.95 6.90
CA LYS A 147 18.50 9.15 7.74
C LYS A 147 17.31 10.08 7.46
N ASN A 148 16.66 9.95 6.30
CA ASN A 148 15.58 10.84 5.83
C ASN A 148 14.26 10.11 5.54
N ARG A 149 14.10 8.87 5.95
CA ARG A 149 12.79 8.20 5.90
C ARG A 149 12.17 8.20 7.29
N ALA A 150 11.53 9.30 7.64
CA ALA A 150 10.37 9.19 8.49
C ALA A 150 9.37 8.31 7.73
N GLY A 151 9.00 7.15 8.28
CA GLY A 151 7.96 6.28 7.71
C GLY A 151 6.60 7.01 7.67
N ILE A 152 6.49 8.08 8.44
CA ILE A 152 5.36 9.01 8.47
C ILE A 152 5.83 10.30 7.81
N VAL A 153 5.25 10.62 6.66
CA VAL A 153 5.50 11.88 5.96
C VAL A 153 4.59 12.98 6.52
N GLU A 154 3.36 12.62 6.81
CA GLU A 154 2.35 13.49 7.38
C GLU A 154 1.35 12.64 8.19
N ASP A 155 0.92 13.14 9.34
CA ASP A 155 -0.09 12.56 10.20
C ASP A 155 -1.14 13.64 10.49
N GLN A 156 -2.35 13.45 9.95
CA GLN A 156 -3.41 14.43 10.01
C GLN A 156 -4.77 13.74 10.01
N PHE A 157 -5.68 14.25 10.82
CA PHE A 157 -7.09 13.85 10.72
C PHE A 157 -7.68 14.36 9.41
N LEU A 158 -8.50 13.53 8.76
CA LEU A 158 -9.29 13.96 7.60
C LEU A 158 -10.33 15.01 8.01
N TYR A 159 -10.86 14.90 9.23
CA TYR A 159 -11.81 15.82 9.84
C TYR A 159 -11.88 15.58 11.35
N GLU A 160 -12.22 16.60 12.11
CA GLU A 160 -12.44 16.50 13.57
C GLU A 160 -13.92 16.35 13.92
N GLN A 161 -14.80 16.82 13.05
CA GLN A 161 -16.25 16.75 13.23
C GLN A 161 -16.92 16.30 11.94
N ALA A 162 -17.91 15.43 12.08
CA ALA A 162 -18.72 14.93 10.97
C ALA A 162 -20.20 14.98 11.32
N SER A 163 -21.04 14.91 10.28
CA SER A 163 -22.49 14.82 10.42
C SER A 163 -23.02 13.43 10.78
N PHE A 164 -22.13 12.47 10.93
CA PHE A 164 -22.41 11.06 11.24
C PHE A 164 -21.59 10.60 12.44
N PRO A 165 -22.11 9.68 13.28
CA PRO A 165 -21.42 9.22 14.50
C PRO A 165 -20.34 8.19 14.28
N GLU A 166 -20.45 7.35 13.22
CA GLU A 166 -19.48 6.29 12.92
C GLU A 166 -19.07 6.32 11.45
N CYS A 167 -17.84 5.93 11.17
CA CYS A 167 -17.34 5.69 9.81
C CYS A 167 -16.43 4.46 9.76
N HIS A 168 -16.26 3.90 8.56
CA HIS A 168 -15.43 2.71 8.34
C HIS A 168 -14.99 2.60 6.88
N GLY A 169 -14.04 1.68 6.61
CA GLY A 169 -13.65 1.32 5.24
C GLY A 169 -12.99 2.46 4.48
N ALA A 170 -12.13 3.25 5.15
CA ALA A 170 -11.44 4.35 4.49
C ALA A 170 -10.44 3.87 3.44
N THR A 171 -10.36 4.62 2.35
CA THR A 171 -9.33 4.48 1.31
C THR A 171 -8.84 5.87 0.89
N ILE A 172 -7.62 5.92 0.33
CA ILE A 172 -7.00 7.16 -0.13
C ILE A 172 -6.34 6.93 -1.49
N VAL A 173 -6.40 7.93 -2.35
CA VAL A 173 -5.76 7.92 -3.67
C VAL A 173 -5.17 9.28 -3.99
N GLU A 174 -4.02 9.30 -4.65
CA GLU A 174 -3.46 10.50 -5.28
C GLU A 174 -3.94 10.57 -6.73
N LEU A 175 -4.52 11.70 -7.11
CA LEU A 175 -4.96 11.98 -8.48
C LEU A 175 -3.76 12.41 -9.34
N LYS A 176 -3.92 12.36 -10.68
CA LYS A 176 -2.88 12.76 -11.64
C LYS A 176 -2.40 14.21 -11.47
N ASN A 177 -3.23 15.09 -10.95
CA ASN A 177 -2.88 16.48 -10.66
C ASN A 177 -2.15 16.66 -9.31
N GLY A 178 -2.00 15.58 -8.54
CA GLY A 178 -1.36 15.55 -7.23
C GLY A 178 -2.29 15.89 -6.05
N ASP A 179 -3.59 15.99 -6.26
CA ASP A 179 -4.55 16.10 -5.16
C ASP A 179 -4.74 14.74 -4.50
N LEU A 180 -4.95 14.74 -3.19
CA LEU A 180 -5.33 13.54 -2.44
C LEU A 180 -6.86 13.52 -2.29
N VAL A 181 -7.44 12.35 -2.48
CA VAL A 181 -8.86 12.08 -2.24
C VAL A 181 -8.98 10.88 -1.30
N ALA A 182 -9.68 11.06 -0.21
CA ALA A 182 -10.02 10.00 0.72
C ALA A 182 -11.53 9.75 0.67
N SER A 183 -11.93 8.49 0.62
CA SER A 183 -13.35 8.10 0.68
C SER A 183 -13.55 7.04 1.76
N PHE A 184 -14.72 7.06 2.37
CA PHE A 184 -15.11 6.17 3.45
C PHE A 184 -16.62 6.13 3.56
N PHE A 185 -17.17 5.11 4.17
CA PHE A 185 -18.58 5.17 4.52
C PHE A 185 -18.78 5.69 5.94
N GLY A 186 -19.89 6.41 6.14
CA GLY A 186 -20.27 6.96 7.43
C GLY A 186 -21.77 7.03 7.57
N GLY A 187 -22.25 6.77 8.77
CA GLY A 187 -23.68 6.73 9.12
C GLY A 187 -23.86 6.54 10.63
N THR A 188 -25.07 6.15 11.05
CA THR A 188 -25.35 5.89 12.47
C THR A 188 -24.55 4.70 12.97
N LYS A 189 -24.40 3.66 12.15
CA LYS A 189 -23.63 2.45 12.43
C LYS A 189 -23.40 1.69 11.13
N GLU A 190 -22.33 0.91 11.06
CA GLU A 190 -22.09 -0.02 9.95
C GLU A 190 -23.33 -0.89 9.67
N ARG A 191 -23.68 -1.05 8.39
CA ARG A 191 -24.85 -1.78 7.89
C ARG A 191 -26.20 -1.15 8.19
N ASN A 192 -26.24 0.05 8.73
CA ASN A 192 -27.50 0.79 8.82
C ASN A 192 -27.88 1.37 7.45
N PRO A 193 -29.18 1.52 7.16
CA PRO A 193 -29.65 2.09 5.90
C PRO A 193 -29.21 3.54 5.62
N ASP A 194 -28.73 4.25 6.63
CA ASP A 194 -28.20 5.61 6.54
C ASP A 194 -26.68 5.67 6.30
N CYS A 195 -26.04 4.52 6.08
CA CYS A 195 -24.64 4.49 5.67
C CYS A 195 -24.48 4.99 4.23
N CYS A 196 -23.70 6.03 4.08
CA CYS A 196 -23.42 6.71 2.82
C CYS A 196 -21.93 6.77 2.55
N ILE A 197 -21.56 7.06 1.30
CA ILE A 197 -20.16 7.30 0.94
C ILE A 197 -19.85 8.78 1.08
N TRP A 198 -18.83 9.04 1.87
CA TRP A 198 -18.30 10.38 2.13
C TRP A 198 -16.92 10.54 1.52
N VAL A 199 -16.57 11.75 1.16
CA VAL A 199 -15.28 12.08 0.53
C VAL A 199 -14.69 13.32 1.17
N CYS A 200 -13.37 13.29 1.39
CA CYS A 200 -12.55 14.46 1.68
C CYS A 200 -11.53 14.63 0.56
N ARG A 201 -11.21 15.88 0.21
CA ARG A 201 -10.19 16.21 -0.77
C ARG A 201 -9.14 17.14 -0.16
N LYS A 202 -7.88 16.87 -0.46
CA LYS A 202 -6.75 17.75 -0.13
C LYS A 202 -6.07 18.15 -1.43
N PRO A 203 -6.25 19.39 -1.90
CA PRO A 203 -5.57 19.88 -3.11
C PRO A 203 -4.06 19.83 -2.94
N LYS A 204 -3.33 19.62 -4.03
CA LYS A 204 -1.88 19.63 -4.03
C LYS A 204 -1.35 20.93 -3.40
N GLY A 205 -0.51 20.77 -2.38
CA GLY A 205 0.09 21.89 -1.64
C GLY A 205 -0.81 22.52 -0.58
N ALA A 206 -2.04 22.04 -0.40
CA ALA A 206 -2.87 22.45 0.73
C ALA A 206 -2.39 21.82 2.03
N THR A 207 -2.55 22.54 3.14
CA THR A 207 -2.24 22.03 4.49
C THR A 207 -3.41 21.27 5.10
N GLU A 208 -4.64 21.55 4.66
CA GLU A 208 -5.85 21.02 5.26
C GLU A 208 -6.68 20.21 4.27
N TRP A 209 -7.42 19.23 4.78
CA TRP A 209 -8.45 18.51 4.06
C TRP A 209 -9.74 19.35 3.97
N SER A 210 -10.53 19.13 2.94
CA SER A 210 -11.90 19.63 2.91
C SER A 210 -12.74 19.00 4.03
N ALA A 211 -13.81 19.67 4.45
CA ALA A 211 -14.83 18.99 5.23
C ALA A 211 -15.39 17.78 4.46
N PRO A 212 -15.82 16.71 5.16
CA PRO A 212 -16.50 15.58 4.53
C PRO A 212 -17.74 16.05 3.77
N TYR A 213 -17.87 15.64 2.52
CA TYR A 213 -19.07 15.86 1.72
C TYR A 213 -19.64 14.52 1.25
N LEU A 214 -20.96 14.48 1.12
CA LEU A 214 -21.68 13.30 0.69
C LEU A 214 -21.42 13.06 -0.80
N ALA A 215 -20.83 11.92 -1.13
CA ALA A 215 -20.54 11.54 -2.51
C ALA A 215 -21.59 10.59 -3.09
N ALA A 216 -22.10 9.67 -2.28
CA ALA A 216 -23.18 8.78 -2.69
C ALA A 216 -24.06 8.46 -1.48
N ASP A 217 -25.39 8.60 -1.69
CA ASP A 217 -26.43 8.31 -0.72
C ASP A 217 -27.35 7.23 -1.32
N GLY A 218 -27.56 6.15 -0.60
CA GLY A 218 -28.47 5.11 -1.05
C GLY A 218 -28.33 3.80 -0.29
N VAL A 219 -29.44 3.09 -0.18
CA VAL A 219 -29.45 1.69 0.26
C VAL A 219 -28.92 0.87 -0.90
N PHE A 220 -27.64 0.56 -0.87
CA PHE A 220 -27.08 -0.40 -1.81
C PHE A 220 -27.52 -1.79 -1.36
N SER A 221 -28.37 -2.44 -2.14
CA SER A 221 -28.57 -3.86 -2.00
C SER A 221 -27.24 -4.56 -2.31
N LEU A 222 -26.74 -5.36 -1.39
CA LEU A 222 -25.57 -6.20 -1.63
C LEU A 222 -25.78 -7.18 -2.81
N ASP A 223 -27.01 -7.29 -3.31
CA ASP A 223 -27.39 -8.17 -4.40
C ASP A 223 -27.20 -7.55 -5.79
N ASP A 224 -26.84 -6.26 -5.89
CA ASP A 224 -26.51 -5.62 -7.17
C ASP A 224 -25.24 -4.77 -7.12
N PRO A 225 -24.05 -5.41 -7.21
CA PRO A 225 -22.77 -4.71 -7.28
C PRO A 225 -22.63 -3.80 -8.52
N GLN A 226 -23.41 -4.02 -9.56
CA GLN A 226 -23.37 -3.23 -10.79
C GLN A 226 -24.07 -1.88 -10.65
N ALA A 227 -25.10 -1.79 -9.85
CA ALA A 227 -25.78 -0.53 -9.55
C ALA A 227 -24.87 0.42 -8.75
N VAL A 228 -24.01 -0.12 -7.88
CA VAL A 228 -23.01 0.64 -7.14
C VAL A 228 -21.95 1.23 -8.08
N LEU A 229 -21.45 0.43 -9.01
CA LEU A 229 -20.46 0.88 -10.01
C LEU A 229 -21.07 1.90 -10.99
N ALA A 230 -22.31 1.72 -11.41
CA ALA A 230 -22.99 2.65 -12.31
C ALA A 230 -23.26 4.02 -11.65
N GLY A 231 -23.60 4.05 -10.35
CA GLY A 231 -23.74 5.29 -9.58
C GLY A 231 -22.44 6.06 -9.43
N ILE A 232 -21.33 5.35 -9.21
CA ILE A 232 -19.98 5.97 -9.06
C ILE A 232 -19.45 6.48 -10.41
N THR A 233 -19.75 5.80 -11.53
CA THR A 233 -19.24 6.18 -12.86
C THR A 233 -20.06 7.23 -13.56
N ALA A 234 -21.35 7.39 -13.24
CA ALA A 234 -22.24 8.32 -13.91
C ALA A 234 -22.10 9.78 -13.44
N GLU A 235 -21.54 10.04 -12.24
CA GLU A 235 -21.44 11.39 -11.68
C GLU A 235 -20.02 11.87 -11.40
N SER A 236 -18.99 11.09 -11.71
CA SER A 236 -17.59 11.49 -11.50
C SER A 236 -16.95 12.09 -12.74
N THR A 237 -17.44 13.21 -13.23
CA THR A 237 -16.62 14.15 -13.98
C THR A 237 -16.00 15.15 -12.98
N PRO A 238 -14.68 15.11 -12.77
CA PRO A 238 -14.03 15.85 -11.68
C PRO A 238 -13.83 17.34 -11.95
N ALA A 239 -14.44 17.93 -12.94
CA ALA A 239 -14.08 19.28 -13.32
C ALA A 239 -14.82 20.40 -12.55
N ASP A 240 -16.02 20.16 -12.02
CA ASP A 240 -16.85 21.24 -11.47
C ASP A 240 -17.79 20.83 -10.31
N ALA A 241 -17.42 19.87 -9.50
CA ALA A 241 -18.21 19.52 -8.33
C ALA A 241 -18.09 20.60 -7.25
N GLY A 242 -18.81 21.68 -7.48
CA GLY A 242 -19.38 22.44 -6.39
C GLY A 242 -20.27 21.49 -5.57
N PRO A 243 -20.68 21.86 -4.35
CA PRO A 243 -21.48 20.99 -3.49
C PRO A 243 -22.69 20.50 -4.27
N VAL A 244 -22.72 19.21 -4.56
CA VAL A 244 -23.89 18.57 -5.19
C VAL A 244 -25.01 18.76 -4.19
N ALA A 245 -25.98 19.61 -4.54
CA ALA A 245 -27.17 19.79 -3.76
C ALA A 245 -27.93 18.48 -3.83
N SER A 246 -27.81 17.65 -2.77
CA SER A 246 -28.49 16.39 -2.69
C SER A 246 -29.99 16.63 -2.66
N THR A 247 -30.69 16.09 -3.63
CA THR A 247 -32.15 15.99 -3.63
C THR A 247 -32.68 14.87 -2.72
N PHE A 248 -31.84 14.32 -1.88
CA PHE A 248 -32.19 13.24 -0.95
C PHE A 248 -32.61 13.80 0.40
N LYS A 249 -33.88 13.57 0.75
CA LYS A 249 -34.51 13.95 2.02
C LYS A 249 -34.19 12.90 3.09
N GLY A 250 -33.01 12.97 3.69
CA GLY A 250 -32.72 12.31 4.95
C GLY A 250 -32.80 13.32 6.11
N ASP A 251 -33.34 12.91 7.23
CA ASP A 251 -33.47 13.76 8.42
C ASP A 251 -32.08 14.10 8.99
N LYS A 252 -31.65 15.35 8.83
CA LYS A 252 -30.32 15.86 9.20
C LYS A 252 -30.16 16.20 10.70
N SER A 253 -31.16 15.86 11.56
CA SER A 253 -31.24 16.45 12.90
C SER A 253 -30.49 15.71 14.02
N ARG A 254 -29.77 14.61 13.79
CA ARG A 254 -29.21 13.78 14.87
C ARG A 254 -27.74 13.32 14.73
N ALA A 255 -26.92 14.02 14.03
CA ALA A 255 -25.52 13.61 13.96
C ALA A 255 -24.60 14.58 14.74
N ARG A 256 -24.43 14.33 15.98
CA ARG A 256 -23.30 14.85 16.78
C ARG A 256 -22.60 13.65 17.41
N ARG A 257 -21.45 13.25 16.92
CA ARG A 257 -20.32 12.79 17.73
C ARG A 257 -19.23 12.06 16.95
N LYS A 258 -18.03 12.45 17.27
CA LYS A 258 -16.69 11.84 17.29
C LYS A 258 -16.27 10.91 16.14
N ALA A 259 -15.13 11.34 15.65
CA ALA A 259 -14.20 10.68 14.75
C ALA A 259 -14.14 9.16 14.88
N CYS A 260 -14.05 8.55 13.79
CA CYS A 260 -13.65 7.20 13.57
C CYS A 260 -12.18 7.03 13.87
N TRP A 261 -11.89 6.00 14.56
CA TRP A 261 -10.59 5.54 15.03
C TRP A 261 -10.16 6.09 16.38
N ASN A 262 -10.48 5.28 17.37
CA ASN A 262 -9.59 5.10 18.52
C ASN A 262 -8.92 3.74 18.35
N PRO A 263 -7.59 3.62 18.60
CA PRO A 263 -6.81 2.41 18.48
C PRO A 263 -7.28 1.29 19.42
#